data_ef1aad9818f442eaa5724f8c57626b30
#
_entry.id   ef1aad9818f442eaa5724f8c57626b30
#
_cell.length_a   1.000
_cell.length_b   1.000
_cell.length_c   1.000
_cell.angle_alpha   90.00
_cell.angle_beta   90.00
_cell.angle_gamma   90.00
#
_symmetry.space_group_name_H-M   'P 1'
#
loop_
_entity.id
_entity.type
_entity.pdbx_description
1 polymer ?
#
loop_
_entity_poly.entity_id
_entity_poly.type
_entity_poly.pdbx_seq_one_letter_code
_entity_poly.pdbx_strand_id
1 'polypeptide(L)'
;MQGKRILLGVTGGIAAYKSPDLVRRLRERGAEVQVVMTAAAREFVTATTFQAVSGRTVRSELWDAAAEAAMGHIELARWADAVLIAPASADFLARLASGQADDLLTTLCLATQAPLAVAPAMNHVMWANPATRANMAKIGRAHV
;
A
#
# COMPACT_ATOMS: atom_id res chain seq x y z
N MET A 1 -4.94 -10.89 15.46
CA MET A 1 -3.90 -10.49 14.49
C MET A 1 -2.93 -11.63 14.17
N GLN A 2 -2.80 -12.58 15.06
CA GLN A 2 -1.86 -13.71 14.89
C GLN A 2 -2.06 -14.43 13.54
N GLY A 3 -0.98 -14.54 12.77
CA GLY A 3 -0.97 -15.21 11.48
C GLY A 3 -1.65 -14.47 10.34
N LYS A 4 -2.21 -13.28 10.57
CA LYS A 4 -2.81 -12.47 9.50
C LYS A 4 -1.75 -11.94 8.54
N ARG A 5 -2.07 -11.96 7.27
CA ARG A 5 -1.18 -11.54 6.19
C ARG A 5 -1.64 -10.18 5.70
N ILE A 6 -0.81 -9.17 5.96
CA ILE A 6 -1.10 -7.77 5.64
C ILE A 6 -0.22 -7.35 4.46
N LEU A 7 -0.84 -6.89 3.39
CA LEU A 7 -0.14 -6.20 2.33
C LEU A 7 -0.16 -4.72 2.68
N LEU A 8 1.02 -4.15 2.93
CA LEU A 8 1.16 -2.74 3.26
C LEU A 8 1.68 -1.98 2.04
N GLY A 9 0.84 -1.14 1.48
CA GLY A 9 1.23 -0.21 0.43
C GLY A 9 1.73 1.09 1.02
N VAL A 10 2.92 1.51 0.63
CA VAL A 10 3.52 2.77 1.08
C VAL A 10 3.62 3.70 -0.12
N THR A 11 2.95 4.85 -0.04
CA THR A 11 2.94 5.84 -1.11
C THR A 11 3.80 7.04 -0.76
N GLY A 12 3.99 7.95 -1.72
CA GLY A 12 4.91 9.07 -1.58
C GLY A 12 4.34 10.21 -0.74
N GLY A 13 5.01 10.49 0.37
CA GLY A 13 4.69 11.59 1.25
C GLY A 13 5.56 11.54 2.49
N ILE A 14 5.70 12.67 3.16
CA ILE A 14 6.57 12.73 4.34
C ILE A 14 6.10 11.77 5.44
N ALA A 15 4.80 11.52 5.53
CA ALA A 15 4.25 10.59 6.52
C ALA A 15 4.77 9.15 6.35
N ALA A 16 5.38 8.81 5.22
CA ALA A 16 5.97 7.50 4.99
C ALA A 16 7.05 7.15 6.03
N TYR A 17 7.66 8.14 6.69
CA TYR A 17 8.67 7.88 7.73
C TYR A 17 8.11 7.10 8.91
N LYS A 18 6.80 7.13 9.13
CA LYS A 18 6.15 6.39 10.21
C LYS A 18 5.85 4.94 9.85
N SER A 19 5.87 4.60 8.57
CA SER A 19 5.45 3.28 8.10
C SER A 19 6.37 2.15 8.56
N PRO A 20 7.70 2.32 8.68
CA PRO A 20 8.54 1.27 9.26
C PRO A 20 8.14 0.90 10.69
N ASP A 21 7.77 1.87 11.52
CA ASP A 21 7.30 1.58 12.87
C ASP A 21 5.95 0.86 12.85
N LEU A 22 5.08 1.21 11.91
CA LEU A 22 3.81 0.51 11.70
C LEU A 22 4.06 -0.97 11.38
N VAL A 23 5.00 -1.27 10.49
CA VAL A 23 5.38 -2.66 10.16
C VAL A 23 5.81 -3.39 11.42
N ARG A 24 6.66 -2.77 12.23
CA ARG A 24 7.15 -3.37 13.45
C ARG A 24 6.01 -3.69 14.43
N ARG A 25 5.06 -2.75 14.59
CA ARG A 25 3.92 -2.93 15.49
C ARG A 25 2.96 -4.02 15.00
N LEU A 26 2.74 -4.11 13.69
CA LEU A 26 1.91 -5.18 13.12
C LEU A 26 2.55 -6.55 13.36
N ARG A 27 3.87 -6.65 13.18
CA ARG A 27 4.58 -7.91 13.45
C ARG A 27 4.59 -8.28 14.92
N GLU A 28 4.70 -7.32 15.81
CA GLU A 28 4.61 -7.56 17.25
C GLU A 28 3.26 -8.17 17.64
N ARG A 29 2.22 -7.88 16.87
CA ARG A 29 0.88 -8.46 17.06
C ARG A 29 0.69 -9.78 16.32
N GLY A 30 1.74 -10.28 15.69
CA GLY A 30 1.73 -11.58 15.04
C GLY A 30 1.41 -11.57 13.56
N ALA A 31 1.28 -10.41 12.93
CA ALA A 31 1.01 -10.33 11.50
C ALA A 31 2.26 -10.61 10.67
N GLU A 32 2.06 -11.18 9.49
CA GLU A 32 3.06 -11.18 8.43
C GLU A 32 2.79 -9.98 7.54
N VAL A 33 3.83 -9.22 7.22
CA VAL A 33 3.68 -7.98 6.46
C VAL A 33 4.52 -8.04 5.19
N GLN A 34 3.85 -7.90 4.05
CA GLN A 34 4.51 -7.71 2.77
C GLN A 34 4.40 -6.24 2.37
N VAL A 35 5.53 -5.57 2.28
CA VAL A 35 5.56 -4.15 1.91
C VAL A 35 5.66 -4.01 0.39
N VAL A 36 4.84 -3.13 -0.16
CA VAL A 36 4.86 -2.73 -1.56
C VAL A 36 5.02 -1.21 -1.60
N MET A 37 6.06 -0.73 -2.24
CA MET A 37 6.35 0.70 -2.34
C MET A 37 6.02 1.22 -3.72
N THR A 38 5.39 2.40 -3.78
CA THR A 38 5.34 3.14 -5.05
C THR A 38 6.69 3.77 -5.34
N ALA A 39 6.91 4.18 -6.60
CA ALA A 39 8.15 4.89 -6.96
C ALA A 39 8.34 6.15 -6.11
N ALA A 40 7.27 6.92 -5.88
CA ALA A 40 7.33 8.13 -5.07
C ALA A 40 7.68 7.84 -3.60
N ALA A 41 7.26 6.70 -3.06
CA ALA A 41 7.59 6.34 -1.68
C ALA A 41 9.11 6.24 -1.44
N ARG A 42 9.85 5.83 -2.47
CA ARG A 42 11.31 5.68 -2.38
C ARG A 42 12.04 7.02 -2.23
N GLU A 43 11.40 8.12 -2.53
CA GLU A 43 11.96 9.46 -2.28
C GLU A 43 11.98 9.81 -0.79
N PHE A 44 11.23 9.09 0.02
CA PHE A 44 11.08 9.39 1.46
C PHE A 44 11.67 8.32 2.36
N VAL A 45 11.57 7.05 2.00
CA VAL A 45 12.09 5.92 2.79
C VAL A 45 12.68 4.89 1.84
N THR A 46 13.78 4.25 2.24
CA THR A 46 14.40 3.23 1.40
C THR A 46 13.73 1.86 1.55
N ALA A 47 13.82 1.06 0.49
CA ALA A 47 13.39 -0.34 0.54
C ALA A 47 14.16 -1.12 1.62
N THR A 48 15.45 -0.81 1.80
CA THR A 48 16.28 -1.46 2.81
C THR A 48 15.69 -1.34 4.20
N THR A 49 15.17 -0.16 4.56
CA THR A 49 14.53 0.05 5.86
C THR A 49 13.35 -0.90 6.03
N PHE A 50 12.49 -1.01 5.03
CA PHE A 50 11.32 -1.88 5.11
C PHE A 50 11.69 -3.36 5.11
N GLN A 51 12.73 -3.75 4.37
CA GLN A 51 13.21 -5.13 4.39
C GLN A 51 13.71 -5.52 5.78
N ALA A 52 14.42 -4.60 6.44
CA ALA A 52 14.93 -4.84 7.79
C ALA A 52 13.81 -5.05 8.80
N VAL A 53 12.75 -4.24 8.76
CA VAL A 53 11.67 -4.33 9.76
C VAL A 53 10.63 -5.39 9.42
N SER A 54 10.42 -5.70 8.15
CA SER A 54 9.43 -6.71 7.74
C SER A 54 10.00 -8.12 7.67
N GLY A 55 11.31 -8.26 7.48
CA GLY A 55 11.95 -9.55 7.24
C GLY A 55 11.65 -10.13 5.86
N ARG A 56 11.11 -9.33 4.94
CA ARG A 56 10.74 -9.76 3.59
C ARG A 56 11.24 -8.78 2.55
N THR A 57 11.54 -9.28 1.36
CA THR A 57 11.93 -8.43 0.23
C THR A 57 10.78 -7.50 -0.14
N VAL A 58 11.07 -6.22 -0.26
CA VAL A 58 10.08 -5.20 -0.68
C VAL A 58 9.77 -5.38 -2.16
N ARG A 59 8.50 -5.28 -2.49
CA ARG A 59 8.03 -5.30 -3.87
C ARG A 59 7.74 -3.88 -4.32
N SER A 60 8.11 -3.52 -5.54
CA SER A 60 7.93 -2.15 -6.00
C SER A 60 7.66 -2.03 -7.50
N GLU A 61 8.10 -2.97 -8.31
CA GLU A 61 7.97 -2.89 -9.76
C GLU A 61 7.03 -3.95 -10.29
N LEU A 62 6.12 -3.53 -11.16
CA LEU A 62 5.17 -4.43 -11.83
C LEU A 62 5.93 -5.40 -12.76
N TRP A 63 6.96 -4.90 -13.44
CA TRP A 63 7.74 -5.64 -14.42
C TRP A 63 9.07 -6.11 -13.83
N ASP A 64 9.02 -6.97 -12.82
CA ASP A 64 10.17 -7.59 -12.19
C ASP A 64 10.06 -9.11 -12.36
N ALA A 65 10.82 -9.64 -13.31
CA ALA A 65 10.75 -11.06 -13.66
C ALA A 65 11.10 -11.99 -12.51
N ALA A 66 12.08 -11.62 -11.68
CA ALA A 66 12.49 -12.44 -10.54
C ALA A 66 11.41 -12.47 -9.46
N ALA A 67 10.82 -11.32 -9.16
CA ALA A 67 9.74 -11.21 -8.18
C ALA A 67 8.48 -11.92 -8.67
N GLU A 68 8.15 -11.80 -9.96
CA GLU A 68 7.00 -12.45 -10.57
C GLU A 68 7.15 -13.98 -10.54
N ALA A 69 8.37 -14.49 -10.74
CA ALA A 69 8.65 -15.93 -10.67
C ALA A 69 8.55 -16.45 -9.23
N ALA A 70 8.92 -15.64 -8.24
CA ALA A 70 8.85 -16.04 -6.83
C ALA A 70 7.41 -16.04 -6.31
N MET A 71 6.72 -14.91 -6.49
CA MET A 71 5.29 -14.77 -6.19
C MET A 71 4.72 -13.69 -7.13
N GLY A 72 3.93 -14.08 -8.10
CA GLY A 72 3.33 -13.16 -9.06
C GLY A 72 2.38 -12.17 -8.39
N HIS A 73 2.09 -11.08 -9.07
CA HIS A 73 1.23 -10.04 -8.52
C HIS A 73 -0.19 -10.56 -8.23
N ILE A 74 -0.71 -11.48 -9.04
CA ILE A 74 -2.02 -12.09 -8.78
C ILE A 74 -1.98 -12.97 -7.52
N GLU A 75 -0.92 -13.76 -7.36
CA GLU A 75 -0.73 -14.59 -6.16
C GLU A 75 -0.60 -13.71 -4.92
N LEU A 76 0.12 -12.60 -5.02
CA LEU A 76 0.29 -11.67 -3.92
C LEU A 76 -1.04 -11.01 -3.54
N ALA A 77 -1.85 -10.64 -4.54
CA ALA A 77 -3.18 -10.09 -4.29
C ALA A 77 -4.07 -11.10 -3.54
N ARG A 78 -3.95 -12.38 -3.86
CA ARG A 78 -4.69 -13.45 -3.18
C ARG A 78 -4.12 -13.82 -1.82
N TRP A 79 -2.82 -13.63 -1.63
CA TRP A 79 -2.14 -13.94 -0.38
C TRP A 79 -2.64 -13.09 0.77
N ALA A 80 -2.97 -11.83 0.52
CA ALA A 80 -3.30 -10.88 1.55
C ALA A 80 -4.65 -11.17 2.20
N ASP A 81 -4.68 -11.15 3.52
CA ASP A 81 -5.93 -11.16 4.29
C ASP A 81 -6.52 -9.76 4.40
N ALA A 82 -5.67 -8.75 4.32
CA ALA A 82 -6.07 -7.34 4.28
C ALA A 82 -5.02 -6.53 3.54
N VAL A 83 -5.46 -5.45 2.92
CA VAL A 83 -4.58 -4.47 2.26
C VAL A 83 -4.71 -3.14 2.99
N LEU A 84 -3.58 -2.57 3.39
CA LEU A 84 -3.51 -1.29 4.07
C LEU A 84 -2.60 -0.35 3.27
N ILE A 85 -3.11 0.81 2.89
CA ILE A 85 -2.33 1.85 2.23
C ILE A 85 -2.01 2.93 3.26
N ALA A 86 -0.77 2.97 3.72
CA ALA A 86 -0.36 3.88 4.79
C ALA A 86 1.10 4.33 4.60
N PRO A 87 1.34 5.59 4.25
CA PRO A 87 0.35 6.63 4.00
C PRO A 87 -0.28 6.49 2.61
N ALA A 88 -1.48 7.03 2.43
CA ALA A 88 -2.11 7.17 1.13
C ALA A 88 -2.06 8.64 0.70
N SER A 89 -1.27 8.94 -0.32
CA SER A 89 -1.16 10.30 -0.86
C SER A 89 -2.40 10.67 -1.66
N ALA A 90 -2.60 11.97 -1.87
CA ALA A 90 -3.70 12.45 -2.71
C ALA A 90 -3.62 11.87 -4.12
N ASP A 91 -2.42 11.78 -4.69
CA ASP A 91 -2.20 11.17 -6.01
C ASP A 91 -2.62 9.70 -6.01
N PHE A 92 -2.19 8.94 -5.02
CA PHE A 92 -2.54 7.52 -4.96
C PHE A 92 -4.05 7.31 -4.77
N LEU A 93 -4.68 8.13 -3.95
CA LEU A 93 -6.15 8.08 -3.77
C LEU A 93 -6.89 8.30 -5.09
N ALA A 94 -6.41 9.25 -5.90
CA ALA A 94 -6.99 9.50 -7.22
C ALA A 94 -6.82 8.30 -8.15
N ARG A 95 -5.65 7.68 -8.17
CA ARG A 95 -5.38 6.48 -8.97
C ARG A 95 -6.25 5.31 -8.54
N LEU A 96 -6.36 5.11 -7.23
CA LEU A 96 -7.19 4.04 -6.67
C LEU A 96 -8.65 4.24 -7.02
N ALA A 97 -9.16 5.46 -6.87
CA ALA A 97 -10.56 5.80 -7.18
C ALA A 97 -10.89 5.62 -8.67
N SER A 98 -9.92 5.82 -9.56
CA SER A 98 -10.10 5.70 -11.00
C SER A 98 -9.90 4.26 -11.51
N GLY A 99 -9.51 3.33 -10.65
CA GLY A 99 -9.26 1.94 -11.06
C GLY A 99 -8.03 1.79 -11.94
N GLN A 100 -7.02 2.61 -11.76
CA GLN A 100 -5.77 2.49 -12.51
C GLN A 100 -5.01 1.23 -12.10
N ALA A 101 -4.24 0.69 -13.04
CA ALA A 101 -3.44 -0.52 -12.85
C ALA A 101 -2.13 -0.41 -13.62
N ASP A 102 -1.48 0.75 -13.53
CA ASP A 102 -0.26 1.05 -14.27
C ASP A 102 1.02 0.87 -13.43
N ASP A 103 0.88 0.60 -12.14
CA ASP A 103 1.99 0.22 -11.29
C ASP A 103 1.60 -1.00 -10.45
N LEU A 104 2.56 -1.54 -9.69
CA LEU A 104 2.32 -2.75 -8.90
C LEU A 104 1.23 -2.54 -7.85
N LEU A 105 1.30 -1.45 -7.09
CA LEU A 105 0.37 -1.25 -5.98
C LEU A 105 -1.07 -1.03 -6.45
N THR A 106 -1.28 -0.19 -7.47
CA THR A 106 -2.63 0.00 -8.04
C THR A 106 -3.17 -1.31 -8.61
N THR A 107 -2.32 -2.08 -9.28
CA THR A 107 -2.70 -3.39 -9.83
C THR A 107 -3.12 -4.34 -8.72
N LEU A 108 -2.37 -4.41 -7.63
CA LEU A 108 -2.71 -5.26 -6.49
C LEU A 108 -4.03 -4.84 -5.86
N CYS A 109 -4.25 -3.54 -5.69
CA CYS A 109 -5.51 -3.03 -5.12
C CYS A 109 -6.72 -3.39 -6.00
N LEU A 110 -6.54 -3.38 -7.33
CA LEU A 110 -7.61 -3.74 -8.25
C LEU A 110 -7.86 -5.25 -8.27
N ALA A 111 -6.83 -6.06 -8.09
CA ALA A 111 -6.90 -7.52 -8.20
C ALA A 111 -7.30 -8.21 -6.89
N THR A 112 -7.17 -7.56 -5.75
CA THR A 112 -7.46 -8.19 -4.46
C THR A 112 -8.95 -8.24 -4.15
N GLN A 113 -9.37 -9.31 -3.46
CA GLN A 113 -10.70 -9.41 -2.87
C GLN A 113 -10.68 -9.15 -1.36
N ALA A 114 -9.49 -8.90 -0.80
CA ALA A 114 -9.34 -8.63 0.62
C ALA A 114 -9.89 -7.24 0.99
N PRO A 115 -10.30 -7.04 2.24
CA PRO A 115 -10.64 -5.71 2.72
C PRO A 115 -9.48 -4.74 2.51
N LEU A 116 -9.79 -3.53 2.09
CA LEU A 116 -8.80 -2.49 1.83
C LEU A 116 -9.08 -1.29 2.72
N ALA A 117 -8.05 -0.82 3.42
CA ALA A 117 -8.11 0.38 4.23
C ALA A 117 -7.05 1.36 3.76
N VAL A 118 -7.36 2.64 3.85
CA VAL A 118 -6.42 3.70 3.50
C VAL A 118 -6.23 4.63 4.69
N ALA A 119 -5.00 5.10 4.88
CA ALA A 119 -4.65 6.11 5.87
C ALA A 119 -4.18 7.37 5.13
N PRO A 120 -5.09 8.28 4.74
CA PRO A 120 -4.74 9.46 3.97
C PRO A 120 -3.79 10.38 4.75
N ALA A 121 -2.80 10.93 4.04
CA ALA A 121 -1.87 11.91 4.60
C ALA A 121 -1.51 12.92 3.54
N MET A 122 -1.82 14.20 3.81
CA MET A 122 -1.58 15.33 2.92
C MET A 122 -1.82 16.63 3.70
N ASN A 123 -1.47 17.76 3.12
CA ASN A 123 -1.80 19.01 3.78
C ASN A 123 -3.34 19.21 3.79
N HIS A 124 -3.79 20.08 4.71
CA HIS A 124 -5.23 20.23 4.96
C HIS A 124 -6.00 20.82 3.77
N VAL A 125 -5.34 21.64 2.93
CA VAL A 125 -5.99 22.21 1.75
C VAL A 125 -6.25 21.14 0.69
N MET A 126 -5.27 20.27 0.47
CA MET A 126 -5.42 19.11 -0.42
C MET A 126 -6.52 18.17 0.10
N TRP A 127 -6.55 17.94 1.40
CA TRP A 127 -7.59 17.10 2.00
C TRP A 127 -8.99 17.67 1.82
N ALA A 128 -9.14 18.99 1.97
CA ALA A 128 -10.43 19.66 1.82
C ALA A 128 -10.86 19.83 0.35
N ASN A 129 -9.95 19.64 -0.61
CA ASN A 129 -10.27 19.85 -2.02
C ASN A 129 -11.40 18.93 -2.48
N PRO A 130 -12.39 19.44 -3.22
CA PRO A 130 -13.50 18.62 -3.71
C PRO A 130 -13.07 17.38 -4.48
N ALA A 131 -11.97 17.43 -5.23
CA ALA A 131 -11.44 16.25 -5.94
C ALA A 131 -11.05 15.15 -4.97
N THR A 132 -10.32 15.49 -3.91
CA THR A 132 -9.92 14.52 -2.88
C THR A 132 -11.14 13.94 -2.15
N ARG A 133 -12.10 14.79 -1.80
CA ARG A 133 -13.32 14.34 -1.14
C ARG A 133 -14.13 13.40 -2.03
N ALA A 134 -14.22 13.69 -3.32
CA ALA A 134 -14.90 12.83 -4.28
C ALA A 134 -14.19 11.48 -4.42
N ASN A 135 -12.86 11.48 -4.46
CA ASN A 135 -12.08 10.24 -4.51
C ASN A 135 -12.29 9.38 -3.27
N MET A 136 -12.27 9.99 -2.09
CA MET A 136 -12.52 9.27 -0.83
C MET A 136 -13.92 8.66 -0.79
N ALA A 137 -14.93 9.40 -1.23
CA ALA A 137 -16.31 8.91 -1.28
C ALA A 137 -16.41 7.69 -2.22
N LYS A 138 -15.76 7.76 -3.36
CA LYS A 138 -15.77 6.67 -4.35
C LYS A 138 -15.08 5.42 -3.81
N ILE A 139 -13.92 5.59 -3.17
CA ILE A 139 -13.17 4.48 -2.55
C ILE A 139 -14.03 3.83 -1.47
N GLY A 140 -14.66 4.61 -0.60
CA GLY A 140 -15.53 4.10 0.45
C GLY A 140 -16.68 3.27 -0.09
N ARG A 141 -17.30 3.71 -1.19
CA ARG A 141 -18.39 2.94 -1.82
C ARG A 141 -17.89 1.62 -2.42
N ALA A 142 -16.66 1.60 -2.92
CA ALA A 142 -16.09 0.41 -3.55
C ALA A 142 -15.75 -0.69 -2.53
N HIS A 143 -15.53 -0.33 -1.27
CA HIS A 143 -15.03 -1.23 -0.24
C HIS A 143 -15.89 -1.26 1.03
N VAL A 144 -17.11 -0.85 0.93
CA VAL A 144 -18.07 -0.92 2.04
C VAL A 144 -18.66 -2.32 2.18
#